data_8bc743607c809610c36bcdab0abc9f97
#
_entry.id   8bc743607c809610c36bcdab0abc9f97
#
_cell.length_a   1.000
_cell.length_b   1.000
_cell.length_c   1.000
_cell.angle_alpha   90.00
_cell.angle_beta   90.00
_cell.angle_gamma   90.00
#
_symmetry.space_group_name_H-M   'P 1'
#
loop_
_entity.id
_entity.type
_entity.pdbx_description
1 polymer ?
#
loop_
_entity_poly.entity_id
_entity_poly.type
_entity_poly.pdbx_seq_one_letter_code
_entity_poly.pdbx_strand_id
1 'polypeptide(L)'
;MRRWFVAFVLVSWSLVTASAAETFAERLAALQSRLESEPTNTLILFQLGDLCHEEGGKPDEKAVILAEGYFKRLLAIDTNHAMARVLYGSVLTMKARDALRPLTQLSYVKAGNREMDAAVALAPKDVQVRLARAVNNVHMPEFMDRGEIVQEDLGWLWQQSQLADTGLKVDQKQTIALYYGQILKKKNKLDEALQIWRAGLALAPKSQAAAPLKEQLKKYNALPK
;
A
#
# COMPACT_ATOMS: atom_id res chain seq x y z
N MET A 1 2.48 -39.88 -67.13
CA MET A 1 3.35 -38.88 -66.44
C MET A 1 2.48 -38.09 -65.43
N ARG A 2 2.51 -38.46 -64.20
CA ARG A 2 1.74 -37.77 -63.12
C ARG A 2 2.71 -36.89 -62.37
N ARG A 3 2.57 -35.54 -62.42
CA ARG A 3 3.32 -34.55 -61.65
C ARG A 3 2.66 -34.37 -60.29
N TRP A 4 3.40 -34.69 -59.24
CA TRP A 4 3.01 -34.41 -57.85
C TRP A 4 3.43 -32.99 -57.50
N PHE A 5 2.48 -32.12 -57.17
CA PHE A 5 2.75 -30.83 -56.54
C PHE A 5 2.84 -31.03 -55.03
N VAL A 6 4.02 -30.81 -54.46
CA VAL A 6 4.21 -30.73 -53.03
C VAL A 6 3.94 -29.29 -52.60
N ALA A 7 2.86 -29.06 -51.85
CA ALA A 7 2.55 -27.78 -51.26
C ALA A 7 3.38 -27.65 -49.97
N PHE A 8 4.32 -26.70 -49.93
CA PHE A 8 5.03 -26.28 -48.72
C PHE A 8 4.07 -25.39 -47.90
N VAL A 9 3.59 -25.89 -46.75
CA VAL A 9 2.88 -25.10 -45.76
C VAL A 9 3.94 -24.45 -44.87
N LEU A 10 4.16 -23.15 -45.08
CA LEU A 10 4.96 -22.32 -44.16
C LEU A 10 4.13 -22.05 -42.92
N VAL A 11 4.42 -22.80 -41.84
CA VAL A 11 3.92 -22.48 -40.50
C VAL A 11 4.74 -21.30 -39.97
N SER A 12 4.18 -20.09 -40.06
CA SER A 12 4.72 -18.92 -39.42
C SER A 12 4.48 -19.03 -37.91
N TRP A 13 5.53 -19.39 -37.16
CA TRP A 13 5.54 -19.24 -35.71
C TRP A 13 5.62 -17.75 -35.38
N SER A 14 4.47 -17.16 -35.06
CA SER A 14 4.42 -15.87 -34.38
C SER A 14 5.00 -16.06 -32.99
N LEU A 15 6.24 -15.62 -32.79
CA LEU A 15 6.83 -15.42 -31.50
C LEU A 15 5.99 -14.34 -30.78
N VAL A 16 5.06 -14.78 -29.94
CA VAL A 16 4.44 -13.91 -28.94
C VAL A 16 5.56 -13.61 -27.94
N THR A 17 6.25 -12.50 -28.14
CA THR A 17 7.16 -11.95 -27.13
C THR A 17 6.29 -11.56 -25.94
N ALA A 18 6.34 -12.36 -24.87
CA ALA A 18 5.83 -11.91 -23.58
C ALA A 18 6.56 -10.59 -23.26
N SER A 19 5.80 -9.48 -23.19
CA SER A 19 6.34 -8.20 -22.77
C SER A 19 6.89 -8.41 -21.37
N ALA A 20 8.20 -8.29 -21.19
CA ALA A 20 8.80 -8.26 -19.86
C ALA A 20 8.16 -7.12 -19.08
N ALA A 21 7.79 -7.36 -17.84
CA ALA A 21 7.24 -6.30 -16.99
C ALA A 21 8.27 -5.16 -16.90
N GLU A 22 7.83 -3.92 -17.18
CA GLU A 22 8.69 -2.73 -17.07
C GLU A 22 9.34 -2.66 -15.68
N THR A 23 10.64 -2.44 -15.67
CA THR A 23 11.40 -2.25 -14.44
C THR A 23 11.07 -0.92 -13.76
N PHE A 24 11.37 -0.82 -12.47
CA PHE A 24 11.27 0.46 -11.74
C PHE A 24 12.01 1.59 -12.47
N ALA A 25 13.24 1.34 -12.94
CA ALA A 25 14.05 2.35 -13.62
C ALA A 25 13.43 2.84 -14.93
N GLU A 26 12.87 1.94 -15.74
CA GLU A 26 12.19 2.30 -17.00
C GLU A 26 10.94 3.12 -16.75
N ARG A 27 10.08 2.70 -15.81
CA ARG A 27 8.88 3.44 -15.40
C ARG A 27 9.23 4.83 -14.85
N LEU A 28 10.26 4.91 -14.01
CA LEU A 28 10.75 6.16 -13.44
C LEU A 28 11.20 7.11 -14.54
N ALA A 29 12.05 6.66 -15.47
CA ALA A 29 12.56 7.46 -16.57
C ALA A 29 11.43 7.96 -17.49
N ALA A 30 10.46 7.10 -17.83
CA ALA A 30 9.32 7.47 -18.67
C ALA A 30 8.46 8.57 -18.01
N LEU A 31 8.17 8.46 -16.71
CA LEU A 31 7.42 9.48 -15.98
C LEU A 31 8.22 10.78 -15.81
N GLN A 32 9.53 10.72 -15.59
CA GLN A 32 10.40 11.90 -15.50
C GLN A 32 10.44 12.67 -16.83
N SER A 33 10.59 11.98 -17.96
CA SER A 33 10.55 12.62 -19.28
C SER A 33 9.22 13.34 -19.55
N ARG A 34 8.09 12.75 -19.12
CA ARG A 34 6.78 13.41 -19.19
C ARG A 34 6.71 14.64 -18.29
N LEU A 35 7.31 14.58 -17.10
CA LEU A 35 7.32 15.69 -16.16
C LEU A 35 8.16 16.87 -16.68
N GLU A 36 9.17 16.64 -17.52
CA GLU A 36 9.96 17.70 -18.17
C GLU A 36 9.09 18.58 -19.08
N SER A 37 8.15 17.97 -19.80
CA SER A 37 7.20 18.70 -20.65
C SER A 37 6.04 19.33 -19.87
N GLU A 38 5.71 18.78 -18.70
CA GLU A 38 4.59 19.23 -17.86
C GLU A 38 5.03 19.38 -16.38
N PRO A 39 5.90 20.35 -16.04
CA PRO A 39 6.57 20.40 -14.73
C PRO A 39 5.67 20.59 -13.51
N THR A 40 4.44 21.04 -13.72
CA THR A 40 3.43 21.28 -12.66
C THR A 40 2.26 20.29 -12.71
N ASN A 41 2.34 19.26 -13.54
CA ASN A 41 1.27 18.26 -13.63
C ASN A 41 1.23 17.42 -12.35
N THR A 42 0.19 17.65 -11.52
CA THR A 42 0.02 17.00 -10.22
C THR A 42 -0.19 15.49 -10.34
N LEU A 43 -0.81 15.00 -11.43
CA LEU A 43 -0.98 13.57 -11.67
C LEU A 43 0.37 12.88 -11.92
N ILE A 44 1.25 13.47 -12.74
CA ILE A 44 2.58 12.90 -13.00
C ILE A 44 3.43 12.96 -11.72
N LEU A 45 3.38 14.07 -10.97
CA LEU A 45 4.06 14.18 -9.69
C LEU A 45 3.57 13.11 -8.68
N PHE A 46 2.26 12.85 -8.64
CA PHE A 46 1.70 11.78 -7.81
C PHE A 46 2.20 10.40 -8.24
N GLN A 47 2.15 10.09 -9.53
CA GLN A 47 2.63 8.80 -10.07
C GLN A 47 4.12 8.56 -9.77
N LEU A 48 4.95 9.58 -9.90
CA LEU A 48 6.38 9.51 -9.55
C LEU A 48 6.58 9.31 -8.04
N GLY A 49 5.86 10.07 -7.23
CA GLY A 49 5.91 9.94 -5.77
C GLY A 49 5.49 8.55 -5.29
N ASP A 50 4.38 8.02 -5.83
CA ASP A 50 3.83 6.71 -5.50
C ASP A 50 4.75 5.57 -5.94
N LEU A 51 5.27 5.62 -7.18
CA LEU A 51 6.24 4.66 -7.69
C LEU A 51 7.50 4.59 -6.82
N CYS A 52 8.04 5.76 -6.44
CA CYS A 52 9.22 5.83 -5.57
C CYS A 52 8.89 5.42 -4.12
N HIS A 53 7.68 5.68 -3.63
CA HIS A 53 7.22 5.23 -2.31
C HIS A 53 7.11 3.70 -2.25
N GLU A 54 6.55 3.06 -3.27
CA GLU A 54 6.50 1.59 -3.36
C GLU A 54 7.90 0.97 -3.32
N GLU A 55 8.85 1.52 -4.10
CA GLU A 55 10.24 1.04 -4.10
C GLU A 55 10.95 1.31 -2.77
N GLY A 56 10.72 2.47 -2.15
CA GLY A 56 11.24 2.85 -0.83
C GLY A 56 10.71 1.99 0.33
N GLY A 57 9.66 1.19 0.11
CA GLY A 57 9.22 0.13 1.02
C GLY A 57 10.29 -0.94 1.24
N LYS A 58 11.13 -1.19 0.25
CA LYS A 58 12.41 -1.90 0.38
C LYS A 58 13.45 -0.92 0.95
N PRO A 59 14.59 -1.40 1.52
CA PRO A 59 15.65 -0.53 2.00
C PRO A 59 16.36 0.17 0.81
N ASP A 60 15.73 1.20 0.25
CA ASP A 60 16.28 2.06 -0.81
C ASP A 60 16.13 3.54 -0.43
N GLU A 61 17.18 4.10 0.16
CA GLU A 61 17.23 5.50 0.59
C GLU A 61 17.03 6.46 -0.59
N LYS A 62 17.49 6.13 -1.80
CA LYS A 62 17.36 6.99 -2.98
C LYS A 62 15.89 7.12 -3.40
N ALA A 63 15.16 6.00 -3.41
CA ALA A 63 13.74 5.99 -3.73
C ALA A 63 12.94 6.81 -2.70
N VAL A 64 13.26 6.71 -1.41
CA VAL A 64 12.63 7.48 -0.34
C VAL A 64 12.86 8.99 -0.52
N ILE A 65 14.09 9.42 -0.88
CA ILE A 65 14.42 10.82 -1.16
C ILE A 65 13.65 11.34 -2.38
N LEU A 66 13.58 10.57 -3.45
CA LEU A 66 12.82 10.93 -4.65
C LEU A 66 11.32 11.07 -4.35
N ALA A 67 10.75 10.11 -3.63
CA ALA A 67 9.34 10.17 -3.23
C ALA A 67 9.03 11.43 -2.43
N GLU A 68 9.88 11.77 -1.46
CA GLU A 68 9.76 13.03 -0.68
C GLU A 68 9.73 14.26 -1.61
N GLY A 69 10.66 14.33 -2.56
CA GLY A 69 10.77 15.44 -3.50
C GLY A 69 9.50 15.63 -4.34
N TYR A 70 8.97 14.52 -4.89
CA TYR A 70 7.77 14.58 -5.73
C TYR A 70 6.52 14.94 -4.93
N PHE A 71 6.30 14.34 -3.77
CA PHE A 71 5.14 14.70 -2.94
C PHE A 71 5.21 16.13 -2.42
N LYS A 72 6.39 16.64 -2.04
CA LYS A 72 6.55 18.07 -1.67
C LYS A 72 6.19 19.01 -2.80
N ARG A 73 6.65 18.71 -4.04
CA ARG A 73 6.30 19.51 -5.22
C ARG A 73 4.80 19.48 -5.49
N LEU A 74 4.18 18.30 -5.41
CA LEU A 74 2.74 18.17 -5.59
C LEU A 74 1.99 18.99 -4.54
N LEU A 75 2.32 18.84 -3.27
CA LEU A 75 1.64 19.51 -2.16
C LEU A 75 1.88 21.03 -2.13
N ALA A 76 2.92 21.52 -2.80
CA ALA A 76 3.11 22.95 -3.02
C ALA A 76 2.14 23.52 -4.07
N ILE A 77 1.64 22.68 -5.00
CA ILE A 77 0.67 23.06 -6.04
C ILE A 77 -0.77 22.81 -5.54
N ASP A 78 -1.02 21.62 -4.97
CA ASP A 78 -2.29 21.22 -4.42
C ASP A 78 -2.15 20.81 -2.94
N THR A 79 -2.35 21.78 -2.06
CA THR A 79 -2.25 21.59 -0.60
C THR A 79 -3.32 20.67 -0.03
N ASN A 80 -4.41 20.42 -0.77
CA ASN A 80 -5.55 19.62 -0.33
C ASN A 80 -5.54 18.19 -0.87
N HIS A 81 -4.49 17.78 -1.56
CA HIS A 81 -4.37 16.43 -2.11
C HIS A 81 -4.15 15.40 -0.99
N ALA A 82 -5.22 14.88 -0.41
CA ALA A 82 -5.19 14.03 0.79
C ALA A 82 -4.32 12.77 0.59
N MET A 83 -4.43 12.09 -0.57
CA MET A 83 -3.64 10.87 -0.84
C MET A 83 -2.14 11.15 -0.94
N ALA A 84 -1.74 12.23 -1.60
CA ALA A 84 -0.32 12.62 -1.63
C ALA A 84 0.20 12.97 -0.23
N ARG A 85 -0.62 13.63 0.59
CA ARG A 85 -0.27 13.99 1.95
C ARG A 85 -0.08 12.78 2.86
N VAL A 86 -0.98 11.78 2.81
CA VAL A 86 -0.83 10.56 3.61
C VAL A 86 0.40 9.76 3.20
N LEU A 87 0.69 9.66 1.90
CA LEU A 87 1.89 9.00 1.39
C LEU A 87 3.17 9.79 1.72
N TYR A 88 3.12 11.11 1.68
CA TYR A 88 4.23 11.93 2.19
C TYR A 88 4.52 11.66 3.67
N GLY A 89 3.48 11.55 4.48
CA GLY A 89 3.60 11.12 5.88
C GLY A 89 4.27 9.75 6.03
N SER A 90 3.90 8.79 5.17
CA SER A 90 4.53 7.46 5.10
C SER A 90 6.01 7.55 4.73
N VAL A 91 6.37 8.36 3.72
CA VAL A 91 7.78 8.61 3.34
C VAL A 91 8.60 9.14 4.52
N LEU A 92 8.03 10.04 5.32
CA LEU A 92 8.71 10.55 6.52
C LEU A 92 8.97 9.44 7.55
N THR A 93 8.06 8.46 7.71
CA THR A 93 8.29 7.31 8.58
C THR A 93 9.36 6.36 8.02
N MET A 94 9.46 6.22 6.69
CA MET A 94 10.58 5.50 6.07
C MET A 94 11.92 6.20 6.32
N LYS A 95 11.98 7.52 6.25
CA LYS A 95 13.18 8.30 6.63
C LYS A 95 13.55 8.11 8.10
N ALA A 96 12.55 7.95 8.97
CA ALA A 96 12.82 7.62 10.37
C ALA A 96 13.48 6.24 10.52
N ARG A 97 13.03 5.23 9.75
CA ARG A 97 13.65 3.90 9.70
C ARG A 97 15.13 3.97 9.33
N ASP A 98 15.46 4.82 8.37
CA ASP A 98 16.79 4.90 7.78
C ASP A 98 17.72 5.88 8.54
N ALA A 99 17.19 6.70 9.45
CA ALA A 99 17.96 7.66 10.22
C ALA A 99 18.78 7.01 11.35
N LEU A 100 20.04 7.43 11.52
CA LEU A 100 20.95 6.86 12.50
C LEU A 100 20.72 7.37 13.94
N ARG A 101 20.19 8.60 14.09
CA ARG A 101 20.07 9.26 15.40
C ARG A 101 18.64 9.13 15.95
N PRO A 102 18.45 8.63 17.20
CA PRO A 102 17.12 8.44 17.78
C PRO A 102 16.23 9.69 17.79
N LEU A 103 16.81 10.86 18.07
CA LEU A 103 16.06 12.12 18.06
C LEU A 103 15.60 12.49 16.64
N THR A 104 16.41 12.22 15.62
CA THR A 104 16.04 12.42 14.23
C THR A 104 14.93 11.44 13.81
N GLN A 105 15.02 10.18 14.21
CA GLN A 105 13.97 9.17 14.01
C GLN A 105 12.64 9.66 14.59
N LEU A 106 12.65 10.07 15.86
CA LEU A 106 11.46 10.57 16.54
C LEU A 106 10.87 11.81 15.86
N SER A 107 11.73 12.73 15.40
CA SER A 107 11.31 13.92 14.65
C SER A 107 10.58 13.56 13.36
N TYR A 108 11.13 12.64 12.57
CA TYR A 108 10.51 12.16 11.33
C TYR A 108 9.19 11.43 11.58
N VAL A 109 9.13 10.55 12.58
CA VAL A 109 7.87 9.86 12.93
C VAL A 109 6.79 10.86 13.33
N LYS A 110 7.11 11.84 14.19
CA LYS A 110 6.14 12.88 14.59
C LYS A 110 5.68 13.72 13.39
N ALA A 111 6.59 14.08 12.49
CA ALA A 111 6.24 14.82 11.27
C ALA A 111 5.35 13.98 10.34
N GLY A 112 5.69 12.70 10.13
CA GLY A 112 4.88 11.77 9.33
C GLY A 112 3.47 11.59 9.88
N ASN A 113 3.34 11.40 11.21
CA ASN A 113 2.03 11.28 11.85
C ASN A 113 1.18 12.54 11.67
N ARG A 114 1.76 13.75 11.79
CA ARG A 114 1.01 15.00 11.54
C ARG A 114 0.49 15.08 10.09
N GLU A 115 1.29 14.71 9.10
CA GLU A 115 0.85 14.71 7.71
C GLU A 115 -0.26 13.68 7.46
N MET A 116 -0.16 12.49 8.04
CA MET A 116 -1.20 11.46 7.91
C MET A 116 -2.51 11.88 8.61
N ASP A 117 -2.43 12.53 9.78
CA ASP A 117 -3.61 13.04 10.49
C ASP A 117 -4.28 14.17 9.70
N ALA A 118 -3.49 15.09 9.15
CA ALA A 118 -4.00 16.15 8.28
C ALA A 118 -4.65 15.58 7.01
N ALA A 119 -4.10 14.53 6.42
CA ALA A 119 -4.69 13.86 5.26
C ALA A 119 -6.07 13.26 5.57
N VAL A 120 -6.21 12.57 6.70
CA VAL A 120 -7.53 12.02 7.11
C VAL A 120 -8.49 13.14 7.48
N ALA A 121 -8.03 14.26 8.04
CA ALA A 121 -8.88 15.43 8.29
C ALA A 121 -9.43 16.04 6.99
N LEU A 122 -8.64 16.05 5.91
CA LEU A 122 -9.07 16.51 4.57
C LEU A 122 -10.06 15.55 3.91
N ALA A 123 -9.87 14.23 4.07
CA ALA A 123 -10.69 13.20 3.42
C ALA A 123 -11.11 12.10 4.42
N PRO A 124 -11.98 12.41 5.40
CA PRO A 124 -12.26 11.49 6.53
C PRO A 124 -13.05 10.24 6.13
N LYS A 125 -13.64 10.21 4.93
CA LYS A 125 -14.38 9.07 4.39
C LYS A 125 -13.64 8.36 3.26
N ASP A 126 -12.41 8.76 2.94
CA ASP A 126 -11.60 8.09 1.93
C ASP A 126 -10.96 6.83 2.52
N VAL A 127 -11.36 5.67 1.99
CA VAL A 127 -10.89 4.35 2.47
C VAL A 127 -9.40 4.14 2.24
N GLN A 128 -8.83 4.70 1.16
CA GLN A 128 -7.41 4.53 0.85
C GLN A 128 -6.55 5.41 1.76
N VAL A 129 -6.96 6.64 2.03
CA VAL A 129 -6.28 7.57 2.94
C VAL A 129 -6.27 7.02 4.37
N ARG A 130 -7.42 6.54 4.87
CA ARG A 130 -7.49 5.91 6.20
C ARG A 130 -6.69 4.61 6.26
N LEU A 131 -6.73 3.78 5.22
CA LEU A 131 -5.95 2.54 5.16
C LEU A 131 -4.45 2.81 5.22
N ALA A 132 -3.96 3.79 4.46
CA ALA A 132 -2.56 4.19 4.49
C ALA A 132 -2.13 4.65 5.89
N ARG A 133 -2.94 5.49 6.59
CA ARG A 133 -2.66 5.89 7.98
C ARG A 133 -2.67 4.69 8.94
N ALA A 134 -3.68 3.84 8.86
CA ALA A 134 -3.82 2.68 9.74
C ALA A 134 -2.62 1.72 9.63
N VAL A 135 -2.24 1.35 8.39
CA VAL A 135 -1.12 0.42 8.14
C VAL A 135 0.21 1.00 8.63
N ASN A 136 0.44 2.30 8.43
CA ASN A 136 1.63 2.96 8.97
C ASN A 136 1.67 2.94 10.50
N ASN A 137 0.53 3.22 11.15
CA ASN A 137 0.48 3.39 12.59
C ASN A 137 0.38 2.08 13.38
N VAL A 138 -0.08 0.98 12.78
CA VAL A 138 -0.26 -0.31 13.48
C VAL A 138 1.04 -0.88 14.07
N HIS A 139 2.18 -0.50 13.52
CA HIS A 139 3.51 -0.91 13.96
C HIS A 139 4.22 0.13 14.83
N MET A 140 3.56 1.25 15.15
CA MET A 140 4.15 2.28 16.00
C MET A 140 4.29 1.78 17.45
N PRO A 141 5.39 2.14 18.14
CA PRO A 141 5.54 1.86 19.54
C PRO A 141 4.45 2.51 20.40
N GLU A 142 4.08 1.88 21.51
CA GLU A 142 2.99 2.35 22.40
C GLU A 142 3.20 3.78 22.90
N PHE A 143 4.45 4.18 23.16
CA PHE A 143 4.76 5.56 23.62
C PHE A 143 4.44 6.65 22.59
N MET A 144 4.14 6.28 21.34
CA MET A 144 3.70 7.22 20.30
C MET A 144 2.19 7.51 20.37
N ASP A 145 1.47 6.82 21.23
CA ASP A 145 0.03 7.02 21.51
C ASP A 145 -0.85 7.00 20.25
N ARG A 146 -0.61 6.00 19.37
CA ARG A 146 -1.38 5.84 18.12
C ARG A 146 -2.47 4.76 18.20
N GLY A 147 -2.58 4.06 19.34
CA GLY A 147 -3.44 2.89 19.47
C GLY A 147 -4.92 3.16 19.25
N GLU A 148 -5.46 4.27 19.75
CA GLU A 148 -6.87 4.65 19.55
C GLU A 148 -7.16 5.01 18.09
N ILE A 149 -6.27 5.77 17.46
CA ILE A 149 -6.40 6.15 16.04
C ILE A 149 -6.39 4.91 15.14
N VAL A 150 -5.47 3.96 15.39
CA VAL A 150 -5.40 2.69 14.65
C VAL A 150 -6.69 1.89 14.82
N GLN A 151 -7.21 1.83 16.06
CA GLN A 151 -8.45 1.12 16.33
C GLN A 151 -9.65 1.77 15.62
N GLU A 152 -9.76 3.08 15.67
CA GLU A 152 -10.83 3.84 14.99
C GLU A 152 -10.78 3.59 13.48
N ASP A 153 -9.60 3.78 12.87
CA ASP A 153 -9.43 3.57 11.43
C ASP A 153 -9.74 2.14 11.01
N LEU A 154 -9.15 1.14 11.69
CA LEU A 154 -9.35 -0.27 11.32
C LEU A 154 -10.77 -0.74 11.59
N GLY A 155 -11.41 -0.27 12.65
CA GLY A 155 -12.82 -0.58 12.94
C GLY A 155 -13.76 -0.03 11.86
N TRP A 156 -13.56 1.23 11.47
CA TRP A 156 -14.32 1.86 10.40
C TRP A 156 -14.05 1.19 9.04
N LEU A 157 -12.78 0.93 8.71
CA LEU A 157 -12.38 0.25 7.47
C LEU A 157 -12.94 -1.17 7.39
N TRP A 158 -13.01 -1.89 8.51
CA TRP A 158 -13.64 -3.20 8.56
C TRP A 158 -15.13 -3.11 8.19
N GLN A 159 -15.85 -2.15 8.76
CA GLN A 159 -17.27 -1.91 8.39
C GLN A 159 -17.40 -1.57 6.90
N GLN A 160 -16.57 -0.67 6.37
CA GLN A 160 -16.58 -0.35 4.94
C GLN A 160 -16.28 -1.57 4.07
N SER A 161 -15.35 -2.43 4.48
CA SER A 161 -14.95 -3.62 3.71
C SER A 161 -16.08 -4.63 3.48
N GLN A 162 -17.14 -4.57 4.29
CA GLN A 162 -18.33 -5.44 4.16
C GLN A 162 -19.35 -4.92 3.14
N LEU A 163 -19.21 -3.69 2.67
CA LEU A 163 -20.10 -3.10 1.66
C LEU A 163 -19.71 -3.57 0.25
N ALA A 164 -20.66 -3.49 -0.69
CA ALA A 164 -20.48 -4.05 -2.04
C ALA A 164 -19.43 -3.28 -2.88
N ASP A 165 -19.45 -1.96 -2.84
CA ASP A 165 -18.57 -1.12 -3.66
C ASP A 165 -17.82 -0.11 -2.79
N THR A 166 -16.64 -0.50 -2.33
CA THR A 166 -15.83 0.30 -1.40
C THR A 166 -14.52 0.81 -1.99
N GLY A 167 -14.20 0.44 -3.23
CA GLY A 167 -12.88 0.71 -3.82
C GLY A 167 -11.71 -0.03 -3.14
N LEU A 168 -12.00 -0.94 -2.18
CA LEU A 168 -10.99 -1.77 -1.52
C LEU A 168 -10.73 -3.06 -2.31
N LYS A 169 -9.49 -3.32 -2.65
CA LYS A 169 -9.06 -4.60 -3.23
C LYS A 169 -9.15 -5.73 -2.19
N VAL A 170 -9.21 -6.98 -2.66
CA VAL A 170 -9.33 -8.15 -1.78
C VAL A 170 -8.17 -8.28 -0.80
N ASP A 171 -6.95 -8.05 -1.26
CA ASP A 171 -5.74 -8.04 -0.42
C ASP A 171 -5.76 -6.94 0.64
N GLN A 172 -6.28 -5.76 0.32
CA GLN A 172 -6.50 -4.68 1.28
C GLN A 172 -7.54 -5.08 2.34
N LYS A 173 -8.65 -5.71 1.95
CA LYS A 173 -9.66 -6.24 2.90
C LYS A 173 -9.05 -7.29 3.82
N GLN A 174 -8.17 -8.16 3.31
CA GLN A 174 -7.45 -9.14 4.10
C GLN A 174 -6.46 -8.50 5.07
N THR A 175 -5.77 -7.45 4.65
CA THR A 175 -4.87 -6.64 5.50
C THR A 175 -5.65 -5.96 6.64
N ILE A 176 -6.82 -5.38 6.34
CA ILE A 176 -7.71 -4.79 7.35
C ILE A 176 -8.14 -5.85 8.36
N ALA A 177 -8.59 -7.03 7.89
CA ALA A 177 -9.00 -8.13 8.77
C ALA A 177 -7.86 -8.59 9.68
N LEU A 178 -6.64 -8.71 9.13
CA LEU A 178 -5.47 -9.10 9.90
C LEU A 178 -5.21 -8.13 11.06
N TYR A 179 -5.07 -6.86 10.75
CA TYR A 179 -4.69 -5.86 11.76
C TYR A 179 -5.83 -5.54 12.73
N TYR A 180 -7.08 -5.48 12.25
CA TYR A 180 -8.21 -5.26 13.15
C TYR A 180 -8.38 -6.43 14.15
N GLY A 181 -8.27 -7.67 13.69
CA GLY A 181 -8.26 -8.82 14.58
C GLY A 181 -7.10 -8.80 15.58
N GLN A 182 -5.91 -8.31 15.19
CA GLN A 182 -4.79 -8.13 16.14
C GLN A 182 -5.11 -7.09 17.23
N ILE A 183 -5.77 -5.99 16.88
CA ILE A 183 -6.22 -4.97 17.85
C ILE A 183 -7.27 -5.57 18.81
N LEU A 184 -8.26 -6.30 18.29
CA LEU A 184 -9.27 -6.97 19.11
C LEU A 184 -8.64 -7.96 20.10
N LYS A 185 -7.69 -8.76 19.62
CA LYS A 185 -6.93 -9.68 20.47
C LYS A 185 -6.19 -8.96 21.60
N LYS A 186 -5.49 -7.84 21.31
CA LYS A 186 -4.79 -7.03 22.34
C LYS A 186 -5.77 -6.52 23.41
N LYS A 187 -7.04 -6.35 23.05
CA LYS A 187 -8.13 -5.94 23.95
C LYS A 187 -8.85 -7.11 24.64
N ASN A 188 -8.25 -8.31 24.64
CA ASN A 188 -8.82 -9.54 25.22
C ASN A 188 -10.14 -10.00 24.55
N LYS A 189 -10.39 -9.59 23.28
CA LYS A 189 -11.56 -9.98 22.49
C LYS A 189 -11.17 -11.05 21.46
N LEU A 190 -10.67 -12.19 21.94
CA LEU A 190 -10.11 -13.24 21.07
C LEU A 190 -11.17 -13.84 20.14
N ASP A 191 -12.38 -14.09 20.62
CA ASP A 191 -13.45 -14.69 19.79
C ASP A 191 -13.83 -13.78 18.61
N GLU A 192 -13.95 -12.47 18.87
CA GLU A 192 -14.18 -11.48 17.81
C GLU A 192 -13.00 -11.48 16.82
N ALA A 193 -11.76 -11.51 17.31
CA ALA A 193 -10.56 -11.55 16.46
C ALA A 193 -10.55 -12.79 15.56
N LEU A 194 -10.90 -13.97 16.09
CA LEU A 194 -10.98 -15.20 15.31
C LEU A 194 -12.05 -15.14 14.21
N GLN A 195 -13.20 -14.53 14.50
CA GLN A 195 -14.25 -14.31 13.49
C GLN A 195 -13.76 -13.40 12.37
N ILE A 196 -13.11 -12.27 12.70
CA ILE A 196 -12.56 -11.33 11.73
C ILE A 196 -11.49 -12.01 10.85
N TRP A 197 -10.55 -12.74 11.44
CA TRP A 197 -9.51 -13.45 10.68
C TRP A 197 -10.07 -14.54 9.76
N ARG A 198 -11.10 -15.30 10.19
CA ARG A 198 -11.79 -16.29 9.34
C ARG A 198 -12.50 -15.60 8.17
N ALA A 199 -13.21 -14.51 8.43
CA ALA A 199 -13.89 -13.75 7.39
C ALA A 199 -12.89 -13.18 6.37
N GLY A 200 -11.77 -12.59 6.81
CA GLY A 200 -10.71 -12.13 5.92
C GLY A 200 -10.09 -13.27 5.10
N LEU A 201 -9.82 -14.41 5.72
CA LEU A 201 -9.27 -15.58 5.03
C LEU A 201 -10.23 -16.10 3.94
N ALA A 202 -11.53 -16.09 4.19
CA ALA A 202 -12.55 -16.60 3.26
C ALA A 202 -12.63 -15.78 1.96
N LEU A 203 -12.23 -14.50 1.96
CA LEU A 203 -12.26 -13.65 0.76
C LEU A 203 -11.38 -14.19 -0.38
N ALA A 204 -10.18 -14.66 -0.07
CA ALA A 204 -9.26 -15.25 -1.04
C ALA A 204 -8.25 -16.17 -0.33
N PRO A 205 -8.60 -17.43 -0.02
CA PRO A 205 -7.78 -18.29 0.83
C PRO A 205 -6.40 -18.63 0.25
N LYS A 206 -6.22 -18.48 -1.06
CA LYS A 206 -4.97 -18.81 -1.78
C LYS A 206 -4.10 -17.59 -2.09
N SER A 207 -4.55 -16.38 -1.75
CA SER A 207 -3.77 -15.15 -1.97
C SER A 207 -2.53 -15.10 -1.07
N GLN A 208 -1.56 -14.29 -1.45
CA GLN A 208 -0.39 -14.01 -0.62
C GLN A 208 -0.79 -13.33 0.70
N ALA A 209 -1.76 -12.41 0.65
CA ALA A 209 -2.27 -11.70 1.83
C ALA A 209 -3.02 -12.61 2.82
N ALA A 210 -3.43 -13.82 2.40
CA ALA A 210 -4.04 -14.82 3.29
C ALA A 210 -3.05 -15.52 4.22
N ALA A 211 -1.76 -15.54 3.90
CA ALA A 211 -0.75 -16.27 4.68
C ALA A 211 -0.68 -15.79 6.15
N PRO A 212 -0.59 -14.48 6.45
CA PRO A 212 -0.59 -14.00 7.84
C PRO A 212 -1.88 -14.34 8.60
N LEU A 213 -3.04 -14.32 7.94
CA LEU A 213 -4.33 -14.71 8.54
C LEU A 213 -4.34 -16.19 8.96
N LYS A 214 -3.83 -17.07 8.07
CA LYS A 214 -3.66 -18.49 8.39
C LYS A 214 -2.76 -18.73 9.59
N GLU A 215 -1.65 -17.98 9.68
CA GLU A 215 -0.75 -18.07 10.83
C GLU A 215 -1.43 -17.66 12.13
N GLN A 216 -2.22 -16.57 12.13
CA GLN A 216 -2.96 -16.18 13.32
C GLN A 216 -3.97 -17.27 13.72
N LEU A 217 -4.77 -17.78 12.80
CA LEU A 217 -5.76 -18.82 13.08
C LEU A 217 -5.12 -20.14 13.54
N LYS A 218 -3.98 -20.53 12.96
CA LYS A 218 -3.23 -21.73 13.37
C LYS A 218 -2.79 -21.68 14.82
N LYS A 219 -2.36 -20.52 15.33
CA LYS A 219 -1.93 -20.34 16.73
C LYS A 219 -3.03 -20.72 17.75
N TYR A 220 -4.28 -20.68 17.32
CA TYR A 220 -5.46 -20.96 18.17
C TYR A 220 -6.23 -22.22 17.74
N ASN A 221 -5.66 -23.05 16.87
CA ASN A 221 -6.34 -24.23 16.29
C ASN A 221 -7.70 -23.88 15.63
N ALA A 222 -7.80 -22.70 15.05
CA ALA A 222 -9.04 -22.08 14.58
C ALA A 222 -9.15 -21.99 13.04
N LEU A 223 -8.27 -22.72 12.30
CA LEU A 223 -8.36 -22.82 10.83
C LEU A 223 -9.71 -23.44 10.43
N PRO A 224 -10.36 -22.95 9.36
CA PRO A 224 -11.50 -23.64 8.76
C PRO A 224 -11.10 -25.05 8.33
N LYS A 225 -12.04 -26.03 8.52
CA LYS A 225 -11.87 -27.40 8.06
C LYS A 225 -11.99 -27.50 6.55
#